data_0c546696386f96d4a229e632b11f4cc3
#
_entry.id   0c546696386f96d4a229e632b11f4cc3
#
_cell.length_a   1.000
_cell.length_b   1.000
_cell.length_c   1.000
_cell.angle_alpha   90.00
_cell.angle_beta   90.00
_cell.angle_gamma   90.00
#
_symmetry.space_group_name_H-M   'P 1'
#
loop_
_entity.id
_entity.type
_entity.pdbx_description
1 polymer ?
#
loop_
_entity_poly.entity_id
_entity_poly.type
_entity_poly.pdbx_seq_one_letter_code
_entity_poly.pdbx_strand_id
1 'polypeptide(L)'
;MDFHLTKEQLLVRKMYREFAENEVKPLAAEIDEEERFPMETVEKMAKLGMMGIYFPKEYGGAGGDVLSYAMCVEELAKVCGTTAVIVSAHTSLCCAPIFEHGTEAQKQKYLPDLLSGKKIGAFGLTEPGAGTDAQGQQTTAVLDESGENYILNGSKCFITNGNVADTFVIIAVTGKTTDKRGRAMKEISAFVVEKTDPGFTQGKHEKKMGIRG
;
A
#
# COMPACT_ATOMS: atom_id res chain seq x y z
N MET A 1 -21.61 23.04 0.98
CA MET A 1 -20.45 22.22 1.31
C MET A 1 -19.75 22.92 2.47
N ASP A 2 -19.52 22.26 3.57
CA ASP A 2 -18.84 22.83 4.75
C ASP A 2 -17.40 22.32 4.77
N PHE A 3 -16.43 23.23 4.84
CA PHE A 3 -14.99 22.93 4.88
C PHE A 3 -14.41 23.08 6.30
N HIS A 4 -15.26 23.31 7.31
CA HIS A 4 -14.81 23.41 8.69
C HIS A 4 -14.59 22.01 9.28
N LEU A 5 -13.44 21.84 9.92
CA LEU A 5 -13.12 20.59 10.62
C LEU A 5 -13.90 20.51 11.93
N THR A 6 -14.36 19.33 12.30
CA THR A 6 -14.92 19.07 13.62
C THR A 6 -13.86 19.19 14.72
N LYS A 7 -14.29 19.28 15.98
CA LYS A 7 -13.35 19.29 17.13
C LYS A 7 -12.49 18.03 17.18
N GLU A 8 -13.06 16.88 16.84
CA GLU A 8 -12.33 15.60 16.79
C GLU A 8 -11.30 15.61 15.67
N GLN A 9 -11.66 16.05 14.48
CA GLN A 9 -10.74 16.17 13.35
C GLN A 9 -9.60 17.15 13.63
N LEU A 10 -9.86 18.25 14.30
CA LEU A 10 -8.82 19.19 14.74
C LEU A 10 -7.87 18.56 15.76
N LEU A 11 -8.40 17.73 16.67
CA LEU A 11 -7.59 17.04 17.68
C LEU A 11 -6.67 15.98 17.04
N VAL A 12 -7.22 15.12 16.17
CA VAL A 12 -6.39 14.11 15.49
C VAL A 12 -5.37 14.74 14.55
N ARG A 13 -5.72 15.84 13.85
CA ARG A 13 -4.76 16.59 13.04
C ARG A 13 -3.62 17.15 13.87
N LYS A 14 -3.92 17.68 15.07
CA LYS A 14 -2.89 18.15 16.00
C LYS A 14 -1.96 17.01 16.42
N MET A 15 -2.50 15.85 16.74
CA MET A 15 -1.72 14.66 17.09
C MET A 15 -0.77 14.25 15.93
N TYR A 16 -1.27 14.21 14.68
CA TYR A 16 -0.44 13.89 13.52
C TYR A 16 0.68 14.90 13.31
N ARG A 17 0.38 16.19 13.49
CA ARG A 17 1.40 17.24 13.40
C ARG A 17 2.47 17.10 14.48
N GLU A 18 2.07 16.91 15.74
CA GLU A 18 3.01 16.72 16.84
C GLU A 18 3.89 15.48 16.61
N PHE A 19 3.31 14.40 16.15
CA PHE A 19 4.07 13.21 15.76
C PHE A 19 5.05 13.50 14.62
N ALA A 20 4.60 14.17 13.57
CA ALA A 20 5.45 14.51 12.43
C ALA A 20 6.65 15.39 12.83
N GLU A 21 6.43 16.43 13.64
CA GLU A 21 7.49 17.34 14.09
C GLU A 21 8.47 16.67 15.06
N ASN A 22 7.99 15.83 15.98
CA ASN A 22 8.82 15.29 17.06
C ASN A 22 9.49 13.96 16.70
N GLU A 23 8.84 13.10 15.89
CA GLU A 23 9.29 11.74 15.63
C GLU A 23 9.78 11.53 14.18
N VAL A 24 9.26 12.28 13.23
CA VAL A 24 9.59 12.12 11.80
C VAL A 24 10.63 13.13 11.34
N LYS A 25 10.41 14.41 11.63
CA LYS A 25 11.28 15.51 11.17
C LYS A 25 12.77 15.35 11.56
N PRO A 26 13.10 14.90 12.78
CA PRO A 26 14.51 14.73 13.16
C PRO A 26 15.27 13.70 12.32
N LEU A 27 14.55 12.72 11.74
CA LEU A 27 15.12 11.61 10.95
C LEU A 27 15.05 11.85 9.44
N ALA A 28 14.27 12.85 8.99
CA ALA A 28 13.92 13.02 7.57
C ALA A 28 15.15 13.17 6.65
N ALA A 29 16.14 13.95 7.05
CA ALA A 29 17.36 14.16 6.26
C ALA A 29 18.23 12.90 6.18
N GLU A 30 18.43 12.22 7.31
CA GLU A 30 19.18 10.96 7.39
C GLU A 30 18.52 9.86 6.55
N ILE A 31 17.22 9.67 6.67
CA ILE A 31 16.44 8.68 5.90
C ILE A 31 16.63 8.90 4.38
N ASP A 32 16.60 10.15 3.94
CA ASP A 32 16.76 10.46 2.51
C ASP A 32 18.21 10.29 2.06
N GLU A 33 19.20 10.68 2.87
CA GLU A 33 20.63 10.56 2.55
C GLU A 33 21.07 9.08 2.50
N GLU A 34 20.66 8.28 3.48
CA GLU A 34 21.01 6.87 3.57
C GLU A 34 20.14 5.95 2.71
N GLU A 35 19.08 6.49 2.09
CA GLU A 35 18.12 5.73 1.27
C GLU A 35 17.51 4.55 2.07
N ARG A 36 17.24 4.75 3.37
CA ARG A 36 16.78 3.70 4.27
C ARG A 36 15.30 3.81 4.64
N PHE A 37 14.65 2.65 4.80
CA PHE A 37 13.29 2.59 5.29
C PHE A 37 13.22 2.88 6.80
N PRO A 38 12.35 3.83 7.26
CA PRO A 38 12.28 4.26 8.66
C PRO A 38 11.40 3.32 9.50
N MET A 39 11.83 2.09 9.74
CA MET A 39 11.04 1.09 10.48
C MET A 39 10.68 1.57 11.89
N GLU A 40 11.61 2.24 12.57
CA GLU A 40 11.38 2.80 13.91
C GLU A 40 10.24 3.82 13.96
N THR A 41 10.09 4.60 12.89
CA THR A 41 8.97 5.55 12.74
C THR A 41 7.67 4.81 12.45
N VAL A 42 7.72 3.80 11.60
CA VAL A 42 6.53 2.97 11.26
C VAL A 42 6.01 2.24 12.49
N GLU A 43 6.87 1.69 13.32
CA GLU A 43 6.48 1.04 14.58
C GLU A 43 5.79 2.01 15.56
N LYS A 44 6.26 3.27 15.62
CA LYS A 44 5.59 4.32 16.42
C LYS A 44 4.24 4.71 15.83
N MET A 45 4.14 4.85 14.50
CA MET A 45 2.88 5.10 13.79
C MET A 45 1.86 3.98 14.03
N ALA A 46 2.30 2.73 14.00
CA ALA A 46 1.49 1.56 14.28
C ALA A 46 0.84 1.62 15.68
N LYS A 47 1.61 1.96 16.71
CA LYS A 47 1.11 2.13 18.09
C LYS A 47 0.06 3.23 18.24
N LEU A 48 0.06 4.22 17.35
CA LEU A 48 -0.92 5.30 17.30
C LEU A 48 -2.09 5.02 16.35
N GLY A 49 -2.18 3.82 15.76
CA GLY A 49 -3.22 3.42 14.83
C GLY A 49 -3.14 4.10 13.45
N MET A 50 -2.00 4.72 13.13
CA MET A 50 -1.84 5.46 11.87
C MET A 50 -1.73 4.55 10.64
N MET A 51 -1.56 3.24 10.83
CA MET A 51 -1.53 2.27 9.73
C MET A 51 -2.91 1.79 9.31
N GLY A 52 -3.97 2.07 10.11
CA GLY A 52 -5.33 1.61 9.86
C GLY A 52 -6.42 2.67 10.12
N ILE A 53 -6.17 3.96 9.84
CA ILE A 53 -6.96 5.11 10.31
C ILE A 53 -8.46 4.95 10.04
N TYR A 54 -8.88 4.73 8.78
CA TYR A 54 -10.30 4.76 8.41
C TYR A 54 -10.96 3.38 8.31
N PHE A 55 -10.21 2.32 8.64
CA PHE A 55 -10.78 0.98 8.63
C PHE A 55 -11.54 0.66 9.91
N PRO A 56 -12.58 -0.21 9.81
CA PRO A 56 -13.37 -0.61 10.97
C PRO A 56 -12.54 -1.31 12.05
N LYS A 57 -12.95 -1.13 13.29
CA LYS A 57 -12.30 -1.74 14.47
C LYS A 57 -12.38 -3.27 14.47
N GLU A 58 -13.40 -3.85 13.85
CA GLU A 58 -13.57 -5.30 13.72
C GLU A 58 -12.43 -5.98 12.96
N TYR A 59 -11.74 -5.26 12.08
CA TYR A 59 -10.53 -5.73 11.38
C TYR A 59 -9.23 -5.19 11.98
N GLY A 60 -9.29 -4.53 13.13
CA GLY A 60 -8.11 -3.94 13.80
C GLY A 60 -7.80 -2.50 13.39
N GLY A 61 -8.68 -1.83 12.62
CA GLY A 61 -8.54 -0.43 12.25
C GLY A 61 -8.86 0.53 13.39
N ALA A 62 -8.54 1.82 13.22
CA ALA A 62 -8.79 2.86 14.22
C ALA A 62 -10.25 3.36 14.22
N GLY A 63 -11.04 3.10 13.17
CA GLY A 63 -12.44 3.51 13.05
C GLY A 63 -12.62 5.01 12.77
N GLY A 64 -11.61 5.67 12.23
CA GLY A 64 -11.66 7.07 11.78
C GLY A 64 -12.34 7.21 10.41
N ASP A 65 -12.09 8.34 9.77
CA ASP A 65 -12.62 8.65 8.44
C ASP A 65 -11.49 8.91 7.40
N VAL A 66 -11.86 8.96 6.12
CA VAL A 66 -10.93 9.23 5.01
C VAL A 66 -10.30 10.63 5.12
N LEU A 67 -11.02 11.62 5.68
CA LEU A 67 -10.48 12.95 5.89
C LEU A 67 -9.37 12.94 6.96
N SER A 68 -9.55 12.18 8.03
CA SER A 68 -8.51 11.97 9.05
C SER A 68 -7.26 11.31 8.45
N TYR A 69 -7.45 10.34 7.56
CA TYR A 69 -6.34 9.73 6.82
C TYR A 69 -5.63 10.75 5.92
N ALA A 70 -6.37 11.55 5.16
CA ALA A 70 -5.78 12.60 4.31
C ALA A 70 -4.99 13.62 5.13
N MET A 71 -5.52 14.04 6.29
CA MET A 71 -4.81 14.92 7.21
C MET A 71 -3.53 14.30 7.78
N CYS A 72 -3.54 13.00 8.07
CA CYS A 72 -2.33 12.29 8.50
C CYS A 72 -1.24 12.35 7.42
N VAL A 73 -1.57 11.99 6.19
CA VAL A 73 -0.63 12.03 5.06
C VAL A 73 -0.14 13.46 4.81
N GLU A 74 -1.02 14.47 4.91
CA GLU A 74 -0.66 15.90 4.76
C GLU A 74 0.37 16.33 5.82
N GLU A 75 0.12 16.05 7.10
CA GLU A 75 1.01 16.49 8.18
C GLU A 75 2.37 15.75 8.14
N LEU A 76 2.39 14.47 7.77
CA LEU A 76 3.63 13.71 7.54
C LEU A 76 4.41 14.27 6.33
N ALA A 77 3.74 14.56 5.22
CA ALA A 77 4.36 15.05 4.00
C ALA A 77 5.02 16.42 4.16
N LYS A 78 4.55 17.26 5.08
CA LYS A 78 5.15 18.56 5.39
C LYS A 78 6.59 18.45 5.90
N VAL A 79 6.93 17.32 6.52
CA VAL A 79 8.25 17.11 7.13
C VAL A 79 9.06 16.00 6.43
N CYS A 80 8.39 14.96 5.92
CA CYS A 80 9.06 13.85 5.24
C CYS A 80 8.12 13.18 4.22
N GLY A 81 8.38 13.40 2.92
CA GLY A 81 7.62 12.78 1.84
C GLY A 81 7.70 11.24 1.87
N THR A 82 8.84 10.67 2.18
CA THR A 82 9.04 9.22 2.33
C THR A 82 8.05 8.62 3.32
N THR A 83 8.01 9.15 4.56
CA THR A 83 7.11 8.63 5.61
C THR A 83 5.64 8.75 5.23
N ALA A 84 5.25 9.85 4.58
CA ALA A 84 3.89 10.05 4.09
C ALA A 84 3.51 9.03 3.02
N VAL A 85 4.40 8.75 2.07
CA VAL A 85 4.16 7.79 0.98
C VAL A 85 4.10 6.35 1.50
N ILE A 86 4.88 6.01 2.53
CA ILE A 86 4.80 4.69 3.20
C ILE A 86 3.38 4.44 3.70
N VAL A 87 2.81 5.37 4.47
CA VAL A 87 1.45 5.26 5.00
C VAL A 87 0.42 5.25 3.86
N SER A 88 0.61 6.13 2.88
CA SER A 88 -0.30 6.26 1.74
C SER A 88 -0.39 4.96 0.93
N ALA A 89 0.74 4.39 0.52
CA ALA A 89 0.77 3.17 -0.27
C ALA A 89 0.25 1.96 0.51
N HIS A 90 0.66 1.82 1.78
CA HIS A 90 0.16 0.76 2.66
C HIS A 90 -1.36 0.80 2.78
N THR A 91 -1.92 1.97 3.10
CA THR A 91 -3.33 2.15 3.40
C THR A 91 -4.21 2.07 2.16
N SER A 92 -3.93 2.90 1.15
CA SER A 92 -4.83 3.06 -0.01
C SER A 92 -4.60 2.04 -1.13
N LEU A 93 -3.40 1.48 -1.24
CA LEU A 93 -3.05 0.59 -2.34
C LEU A 93 -3.02 -0.89 -1.94
N CYS A 94 -2.77 -1.21 -0.65
CA CYS A 94 -2.80 -2.59 -0.18
C CYS A 94 -4.02 -2.88 0.69
N CYS A 95 -4.22 -2.15 1.79
CA CYS A 95 -5.31 -2.43 2.72
C CYS A 95 -6.68 -2.16 2.11
N ALA A 96 -6.86 -1.05 1.39
CA ALA A 96 -8.15 -0.68 0.81
C ALA A 96 -8.66 -1.70 -0.22
N PRO A 97 -7.90 -2.16 -1.22
CA PRO A 97 -8.38 -3.19 -2.15
C PRO A 97 -8.79 -4.50 -1.44
N ILE A 98 -8.05 -4.93 -0.42
CA ILE A 98 -8.41 -6.12 0.36
C ILE A 98 -9.72 -5.88 1.12
N PHE A 99 -9.88 -4.70 1.72
CA PHE A 99 -11.10 -4.35 2.46
C PHE A 99 -12.33 -4.22 1.54
N GLU A 100 -12.19 -3.57 0.40
CA GLU A 100 -13.31 -3.27 -0.49
C GLU A 100 -13.72 -4.48 -1.36
N HIS A 101 -12.77 -5.31 -1.77
CA HIS A 101 -12.98 -6.35 -2.78
C HIS A 101 -12.66 -7.78 -2.31
N GLY A 102 -11.97 -7.93 -1.18
CA GLY A 102 -11.64 -9.23 -0.62
C GLY A 102 -12.89 -9.95 -0.08
N THR A 103 -12.83 -11.29 -0.09
CA THR A 103 -13.80 -12.11 0.63
C THR A 103 -13.64 -11.90 2.15
N GLU A 104 -14.66 -12.26 2.93
CA GLU A 104 -14.56 -12.13 4.40
C GLU A 104 -13.37 -12.91 4.97
N ALA A 105 -13.11 -14.12 4.45
CA ALA A 105 -11.95 -14.91 4.82
C ALA A 105 -10.61 -14.20 4.54
N GLN A 106 -10.49 -13.51 3.40
CA GLN A 106 -9.31 -12.72 3.06
C GLN A 106 -9.16 -11.50 3.97
N LYS A 107 -10.26 -10.78 4.26
CA LYS A 107 -10.25 -9.65 5.19
C LYS A 107 -9.76 -10.06 6.57
N GLN A 108 -10.32 -11.14 7.13
CA GLN A 108 -9.94 -11.67 8.44
C GLN A 108 -8.50 -12.20 8.46
N LYS A 109 -8.01 -12.74 7.36
CA LYS A 109 -6.63 -13.24 7.28
C LYS A 109 -5.59 -12.13 7.23
N TYR A 110 -5.83 -11.07 6.44
CA TYR A 110 -4.78 -10.10 6.10
C TYR A 110 -4.91 -8.77 6.85
N LEU A 111 -6.13 -8.24 7.02
CA LEU A 111 -6.29 -6.88 7.54
C LEU A 111 -5.81 -6.70 8.98
N PRO A 112 -6.04 -7.61 9.93
CA PRO A 112 -5.62 -7.37 11.31
C PRO A 112 -4.12 -7.11 11.47
N ASP A 113 -3.28 -7.89 10.81
CA ASP A 113 -1.82 -7.72 10.85
C ASP A 113 -1.37 -6.45 10.09
N LEU A 114 -2.03 -6.13 8.98
CA LEU A 114 -1.75 -4.91 8.20
C LEU A 114 -2.18 -3.65 8.96
N LEU A 115 -3.42 -3.58 9.42
CA LEU A 115 -3.99 -2.38 10.05
C LEU A 115 -3.37 -2.09 11.42
N SER A 116 -2.88 -3.12 12.13
CA SER A 116 -2.08 -2.94 13.35
C SER A 116 -0.63 -2.50 13.06
N GLY A 117 -0.19 -2.53 11.80
CA GLY A 117 1.19 -2.24 11.42
C GLY A 117 2.20 -3.34 11.76
N LYS A 118 1.74 -4.53 12.16
CA LYS A 118 2.59 -5.70 12.38
C LYS A 118 3.17 -6.22 11.06
N LYS A 119 2.40 -6.10 9.98
CA LYS A 119 2.83 -6.34 8.60
C LYS A 119 2.70 -5.08 7.77
N ILE A 120 3.55 -4.95 6.77
CA ILE A 120 3.53 -3.83 5.82
C ILE A 120 2.98 -4.32 4.49
N GLY A 121 2.15 -3.46 3.88
CA GLY A 121 1.55 -3.72 2.58
C GLY A 121 2.19 -2.93 1.46
N ALA A 122 2.20 -3.53 0.26
CA ALA A 122 2.64 -2.93 -0.98
C ALA A 122 1.68 -3.25 -2.13
N PHE A 123 1.85 -2.54 -3.26
CA PHE A 123 1.00 -2.69 -4.44
C PHE A 123 1.83 -2.78 -5.71
N GLY A 124 1.68 -3.86 -6.45
CA GLY A 124 2.41 -4.12 -7.68
C GLY A 124 1.53 -4.00 -8.93
N LEU A 125 1.54 -2.82 -9.56
CA LEU A 125 0.87 -2.55 -10.84
C LEU A 125 1.89 -2.36 -11.95
N THR A 126 2.81 -1.41 -11.76
CA THR A 126 3.75 -0.91 -12.76
C THR A 126 4.76 -1.97 -13.20
N GLU A 127 5.00 -2.03 -14.50
CA GLU A 127 6.02 -2.90 -15.10
C GLU A 127 6.99 -2.07 -15.96
N PRO A 128 8.17 -2.58 -16.32
CA PRO A 128 9.12 -1.85 -17.17
C PRO A 128 8.51 -1.38 -18.49
N GLY A 129 7.54 -2.11 -19.06
CA GLY A 129 6.83 -1.77 -20.30
C GLY A 129 5.42 -1.23 -20.11
N ALA A 130 4.94 -1.03 -18.87
CA ALA A 130 3.56 -0.65 -18.58
C ALA A 130 3.48 0.32 -17.41
N GLY A 131 3.56 1.62 -17.70
CA GLY A 131 3.35 2.70 -16.74
C GLY A 131 1.96 3.31 -16.89
N THR A 132 1.84 4.42 -17.64
CA THR A 132 0.56 5.10 -17.91
C THR A 132 -0.46 4.17 -18.57
N ASP A 133 -0.03 3.35 -19.52
CA ASP A 133 -0.84 2.27 -20.06
C ASP A 133 -0.74 1.02 -19.18
N ALA A 134 -1.49 1.01 -18.08
CA ALA A 134 -1.53 -0.12 -17.14
C ALA A 134 -2.12 -1.40 -17.79
N GLN A 135 -2.95 -1.28 -18.83
CA GLN A 135 -3.44 -2.44 -19.58
C GLN A 135 -2.35 -3.08 -20.47
N GLY A 136 -1.27 -2.36 -20.74
CA GLY A 136 -0.09 -2.87 -21.42
C GLY A 136 0.69 -3.95 -20.64
N GLN A 137 0.37 -4.16 -19.35
CA GLN A 137 1.08 -5.09 -18.47
C GLN A 137 1.17 -6.52 -19.03
N GLN A 138 2.28 -7.21 -18.71
CA GLN A 138 2.59 -8.55 -19.20
C GLN A 138 2.59 -9.62 -18.11
N THR A 139 2.61 -9.25 -16.82
CA THR A 139 2.49 -10.20 -15.71
C THR A 139 1.20 -11.00 -15.87
N THR A 140 1.32 -12.32 -15.86
CA THR A 140 0.20 -13.25 -16.02
C THR A 140 -0.11 -13.98 -14.73
N ALA A 141 -1.35 -14.39 -14.57
CA ALA A 141 -1.80 -15.33 -13.56
C ALA A 141 -2.61 -16.42 -14.25
N VAL A 142 -2.11 -17.66 -14.20
CA VAL A 142 -2.71 -18.81 -14.87
C VAL A 142 -3.08 -19.85 -13.82
N LEU A 143 -4.29 -20.41 -13.90
CA LEU A 143 -4.70 -21.51 -13.04
C LEU A 143 -3.80 -22.71 -13.27
N ASP A 144 -3.40 -23.37 -12.19
CA ASP A 144 -2.68 -24.64 -12.26
C ASP A 144 -3.60 -25.78 -12.73
N GLU A 145 -3.03 -26.99 -12.87
CA GLU A 145 -3.77 -28.19 -13.33
C GLU A 145 -4.89 -28.59 -12.35
N SER A 146 -4.79 -28.22 -11.07
CA SER A 146 -5.84 -28.50 -10.08
C SER A 146 -7.04 -27.54 -10.20
N GLY A 147 -6.85 -26.36 -10.78
CA GLY A 147 -7.83 -25.30 -10.84
C GLY A 147 -8.06 -24.58 -9.50
N GLU A 148 -7.22 -24.83 -8.49
CA GLU A 148 -7.33 -24.24 -7.15
C GLU A 148 -6.36 -23.08 -6.92
N ASN A 149 -5.22 -23.06 -7.64
CA ASN A 149 -4.18 -22.06 -7.45
C ASN A 149 -3.88 -21.31 -8.73
N TYR A 150 -3.50 -20.04 -8.60
CA TYR A 150 -2.95 -19.25 -9.69
C TYR A 150 -1.42 -19.24 -9.62
N ILE A 151 -0.78 -19.50 -10.74
CA ILE A 151 0.65 -19.33 -10.93
C ILE A 151 0.89 -17.97 -11.55
N LEU A 152 1.52 -17.06 -10.79
CA LEU A 152 1.87 -15.72 -11.25
C LEU A 152 3.27 -15.72 -11.86
N ASN A 153 3.40 -15.18 -13.08
CA ASN A 153 4.68 -15.00 -13.76
C ASN A 153 4.80 -13.58 -14.31
N GLY A 154 5.83 -12.87 -13.89
CA GLY A 154 6.09 -11.51 -14.34
C GLY A 154 7.01 -10.74 -13.40
N SER A 155 7.15 -9.45 -13.67
CA SER A 155 7.99 -8.56 -12.87
C SER A 155 7.30 -7.20 -12.74
N LYS A 156 7.29 -6.66 -11.54
CA LYS A 156 6.80 -5.32 -11.22
C LYS A 156 7.96 -4.43 -10.83
N CYS A 157 7.85 -3.12 -11.06
CA CYS A 157 8.90 -2.15 -10.71
C CYS A 157 8.30 -0.92 -10.03
N PHE A 158 9.16 -0.17 -9.33
CA PHE A 158 8.80 1.05 -8.59
C PHE A 158 7.73 0.81 -7.52
N ILE A 159 7.89 -0.28 -6.76
CA ILE A 159 6.93 -0.71 -5.76
C ILE A 159 7.27 -0.08 -4.42
N THR A 160 6.48 0.91 -4.01
CA THR A 160 6.58 1.54 -2.69
C THR A 160 6.42 0.48 -1.59
N ASN A 161 7.24 0.55 -0.56
CA ASN A 161 7.36 -0.43 0.51
C ASN A 161 7.87 -1.81 0.06
N GLY A 162 8.17 -2.04 -1.23
CA GLY A 162 8.46 -3.36 -1.79
C GLY A 162 9.56 -4.13 -1.09
N ASN A 163 10.59 -3.44 -0.58
CA ASN A 163 11.74 -4.08 0.08
C ASN A 163 11.41 -4.61 1.49
N VAL A 164 10.38 -4.09 2.14
CA VAL A 164 10.04 -4.40 3.54
C VAL A 164 8.66 -5.02 3.69
N ALA A 165 7.81 -4.91 2.68
CA ALA A 165 6.44 -5.40 2.73
C ALA A 165 6.37 -6.92 2.92
N ASP A 166 5.33 -7.33 3.65
CA ASP A 166 4.98 -8.73 3.91
C ASP A 166 3.87 -9.22 3.00
N THR A 167 2.97 -8.30 2.61
CA THR A 167 1.77 -8.57 1.82
C THR A 167 1.71 -7.63 0.64
N PHE A 168 1.42 -8.16 -0.53
CA PHE A 168 1.37 -7.42 -1.78
C PHE A 168 0.00 -7.61 -2.44
N VAL A 169 -0.58 -6.54 -2.95
CA VAL A 169 -1.66 -6.63 -3.93
C VAL A 169 -1.02 -6.52 -5.32
N ILE A 170 -1.01 -7.62 -6.06
CA ILE A 170 -0.39 -7.72 -7.39
C ILE A 170 -1.48 -7.76 -8.46
N ILE A 171 -1.35 -6.91 -9.46
CA ILE A 171 -2.25 -6.90 -10.61
C ILE A 171 -1.65 -7.76 -11.73
N ALA A 172 -2.44 -8.70 -12.26
CA ALA A 172 -1.98 -9.61 -13.30
C ALA A 172 -3.07 -9.91 -14.34
N VAL A 173 -2.64 -10.33 -15.53
CA VAL A 173 -3.51 -10.73 -16.63
C VAL A 173 -3.97 -12.16 -16.42
N THR A 174 -5.27 -12.37 -16.33
CA THR A 174 -5.91 -13.70 -16.14
C THR A 174 -6.50 -14.27 -17.44
N GLY A 175 -6.66 -13.44 -18.46
CA GLY A 175 -7.27 -13.89 -19.71
C GLY A 175 -7.31 -12.83 -20.79
N LYS A 176 -8.09 -13.15 -21.81
CA LYS A 176 -8.40 -12.23 -22.92
C LYS A 176 -9.91 -12.18 -23.15
N THR A 177 -10.42 -11.01 -23.40
CA THR A 177 -11.82 -10.76 -23.73
C THR A 177 -11.93 -9.80 -24.92
N THR A 178 -13.13 -9.43 -25.28
CA THR A 178 -13.38 -8.42 -26.31
C THR A 178 -14.29 -7.32 -25.77
N ASP A 179 -14.00 -6.08 -26.12
CA ASP A 179 -14.88 -4.96 -25.80
C ASP A 179 -16.18 -4.99 -26.63
N LYS A 180 -17.10 -4.07 -26.34
CA LYS A 180 -18.38 -3.94 -27.06
C LYS A 180 -18.22 -3.65 -28.57
N ARG A 181 -17.01 -3.29 -29.03
CA ARG A 181 -16.65 -3.03 -30.42
C ARG A 181 -15.87 -4.18 -31.06
N GLY A 182 -15.73 -5.33 -30.36
CA GLY A 182 -14.97 -6.49 -30.83
C GLY A 182 -13.46 -6.36 -30.77
N ARG A 183 -12.90 -5.35 -30.05
CA ARG A 183 -11.46 -5.20 -29.90
C ARG A 183 -10.96 -6.10 -28.78
N ALA A 184 -9.83 -6.77 -29.01
CA ALA A 184 -9.20 -7.62 -27.99
C ALA A 184 -8.80 -6.78 -26.76
N MET A 185 -9.14 -7.26 -25.59
CA MET A 185 -8.78 -6.69 -24.29
C MET A 185 -8.20 -7.79 -23.38
N LYS A 186 -7.36 -7.39 -22.44
CA LYS A 186 -6.89 -8.27 -21.37
C LYS A 186 -7.93 -8.29 -20.24
N GLU A 187 -8.18 -9.45 -19.71
CA GLU A 187 -8.81 -9.59 -18.39
C GLU A 187 -7.74 -9.46 -17.34
N ILE A 188 -8.00 -8.63 -16.34
CA ILE A 188 -7.03 -8.25 -15.32
C ILE A 188 -7.65 -8.45 -13.95
N SER A 189 -6.92 -9.11 -13.05
CA SER A 189 -7.35 -9.39 -11.69
C SER A 189 -6.31 -8.95 -10.68
N ALA A 190 -6.75 -8.76 -9.44
CA ALA A 190 -5.90 -8.47 -8.30
C ALA A 190 -5.68 -9.73 -7.47
N PHE A 191 -4.46 -9.95 -7.02
CA PHE A 191 -4.06 -11.08 -6.20
C PHE A 191 -3.40 -10.58 -4.93
N VAL A 192 -3.74 -11.19 -3.79
CA VAL A 192 -2.98 -10.99 -2.55
C VAL A 192 -1.86 -12.02 -2.52
N VAL A 193 -0.62 -11.54 -2.47
CA VAL A 193 0.61 -12.35 -2.49
C VAL A 193 1.39 -12.07 -1.21
N GLU A 194 1.89 -13.10 -0.57
CA GLU A 194 2.77 -12.98 0.60
C GLU A 194 4.24 -13.08 0.15
N LYS A 195 5.14 -12.34 0.80
CA LYS A 195 6.59 -12.42 0.48
C LYS A 195 7.19 -13.82 0.64
N THR A 196 6.50 -14.70 1.36
CA THR A 196 6.88 -16.07 1.62
C THR A 196 6.36 -17.06 0.57
N ASP A 197 5.55 -16.60 -0.38
CA ASP A 197 5.02 -17.46 -1.43
C ASP A 197 6.16 -18.00 -2.31
N PRO A 198 6.10 -19.29 -2.72
CA PRO A 198 7.14 -19.91 -3.53
C PRO A 198 7.37 -19.14 -4.84
N GLY A 199 8.65 -18.83 -5.13
CA GLY A 199 9.05 -18.10 -6.34
C GLY A 199 8.96 -16.59 -6.23
N PHE A 200 8.44 -16.02 -5.13
CA PHE A 200 8.49 -14.58 -4.90
C PHE A 200 9.93 -14.14 -4.64
N THR A 201 10.37 -13.10 -5.35
CA THR A 201 11.69 -12.49 -5.16
C THR A 201 11.58 -10.96 -5.17
N GLN A 202 12.37 -10.31 -4.35
CA GLN A 202 12.49 -8.84 -4.35
C GLN A 202 13.65 -8.43 -5.26
N GLY A 203 13.43 -7.39 -6.05
CA GLY A 203 14.47 -6.78 -6.88
C GLY A 203 15.42 -5.89 -6.09
N LYS A 204 16.28 -5.18 -6.81
CA LYS A 204 17.18 -4.18 -6.21
C LYS A 204 16.39 -2.96 -5.70
N HIS A 205 16.97 -2.29 -4.70
CA HIS A 205 16.52 -0.96 -4.29
C HIS A 205 16.79 0.05 -5.42
N GLU A 206 15.78 0.82 -5.80
CA GLU A 206 15.91 1.83 -6.86
C GLU A 206 16.50 3.14 -6.32
N LYS A 207 17.55 3.64 -6.97
CA LYS A 207 18.13 4.96 -6.65
C LYS A 207 17.26 6.05 -7.25
N LYS A 208 16.62 6.85 -6.40
CA LYS A 208 15.65 7.87 -6.77
C LYS A 208 16.19 9.28 -6.53
N MET A 209 15.63 10.27 -7.21
CA MET A 209 15.95 11.68 -7.01
C MET A 209 15.34 12.27 -5.73
N GLY A 210 14.28 11.66 -5.21
CA GLY A 210 13.59 12.03 -3.96
C GLY A 210 12.75 10.87 -3.45
N ILE A 211 12.22 11.00 -2.22
CA ILE A 211 11.49 9.93 -1.54
C ILE A 211 12.34 8.64 -1.56
N ARG A 212 13.57 8.76 -1.08
CA ARG A 212 14.59 7.74 -1.29
C ARG A 212 14.60 6.63 -0.24
N GLY A 213 13.97 6.85 0.92
CA GLY A 213 13.84 5.85 1.97
C GLY A 213 12.74 4.79 1.73
#